data_74c356cc7d31858d7559d8ed48ecd557
#
_entry.id   74c356cc7d31858d7559d8ed48ecd557
#
_cell.length_a   1.000
_cell.length_b   1.000
_cell.length_c   1.000
_cell.angle_alpha   90.00
_cell.angle_beta   90.00
_cell.angle_gamma   90.00
#
_symmetry.space_group_name_H-M   'P 1'
#
loop_
_entity.id
_entity.type
_entity.pdbx_description
1 polymer ?
#
loop_
_entity_poly.entity_id
_entity_poly.type
_entity_poly.pdbx_seq_one_letter_code
_entity_poly.pdbx_strand_id
1 'polypeptide(L)'
;MQLYKRSVLLMTVLMLTMLCIGCARPPKAEKAAAKTAMDAALSAGADKYAAADFAAARELWDASEAQVNEKKYDEAKKCYIEARAAFEKAAGGVEAGKKAMTAEAEAAVARLEEGWMKLQSVAKKIEKKLEKKNLWEIDAKTFVEGLKAAKDMITADPASAKAKADTLKPFLYSYGAVFEQLAAAPAKTKGTKKKARTVED
;
A
#
# COMPACT_ATOMS: atom_id res chain seq x y z
N MET A 1 25.58 55.46 -47.12
CA MET A 1 24.13 55.14 -47.16
C MET A 1 23.82 53.66 -46.97
N GLN A 2 24.57 52.71 -47.50
CA GLN A 2 24.33 51.25 -47.36
C GLN A 2 24.49 50.73 -45.94
N LEU A 3 25.49 51.19 -45.20
CA LEU A 3 25.74 50.75 -43.77
C LEU A 3 24.63 51.22 -42.86
N TYR A 4 24.08 52.39 -43.00
CA TYR A 4 22.97 52.92 -42.22
C TYR A 4 21.68 52.08 -42.43
N LYS A 5 21.39 51.76 -43.71
CA LYS A 5 20.23 50.92 -44.05
C LYS A 5 20.33 49.48 -43.41
N ARG A 6 21.55 48.93 -43.43
CA ARG A 6 21.80 47.60 -42.77
C ARG A 6 21.68 47.69 -41.26
N SER A 7 22.15 48.76 -40.62
CA SER A 7 22.01 48.96 -39.18
C SER A 7 20.56 49.17 -38.76
N VAL A 8 19.76 49.90 -39.49
CA VAL A 8 18.34 50.12 -39.26
C VAL A 8 17.56 48.78 -39.42
N LEU A 9 17.89 48.00 -40.46
CA LEU A 9 17.26 46.71 -40.71
C LEU A 9 17.57 45.71 -39.56
N LEU A 10 18.81 45.68 -39.07
CA LEU A 10 19.20 44.83 -37.91
C LEU A 10 18.49 45.25 -36.61
N MET A 11 18.36 46.56 -36.38
CA MET A 11 17.63 47.08 -35.23
C MET A 11 16.13 46.77 -35.30
N THR A 12 15.51 46.88 -36.49
CA THR A 12 14.09 46.54 -36.66
C THR A 12 13.82 45.02 -36.49
N VAL A 13 14.71 44.16 -36.99
CA VAL A 13 14.61 42.70 -36.79
C VAL A 13 14.82 42.37 -35.33
N LEU A 14 15.78 42.98 -34.62
CA LEU A 14 16.00 42.79 -33.20
C LEU A 14 14.82 43.27 -32.36
N MET A 15 14.19 44.37 -32.73
CA MET A 15 13.00 44.90 -32.06
C MET A 15 11.76 44.04 -32.32
N LEU A 16 11.63 43.45 -33.52
CA LEU A 16 10.55 42.58 -33.90
C LEU A 16 10.63 41.22 -33.16
N THR A 17 11.85 40.72 -32.94
CA THR A 17 12.06 39.48 -32.16
C THR A 17 11.75 39.65 -30.66
N MET A 18 11.94 40.86 -30.11
CA MET A 18 11.54 41.15 -28.72
C MET A 18 10.02 41.23 -28.50
N LEU A 19 9.25 41.57 -29.55
CA LEU A 19 7.78 41.63 -29.48
C LEU A 19 7.12 40.25 -29.49
N CYS A 20 7.83 39.20 -29.90
CA CYS A 20 7.33 37.80 -29.90
C CYS A 20 7.46 37.09 -28.55
N ILE A 21 8.07 37.71 -27.53
CA ILE A 21 8.04 37.22 -26.16
C ILE A 21 6.66 37.60 -25.59
N GLY A 22 5.62 36.93 -26.09
CA GLY A 22 4.29 37.03 -25.50
C GLY A 22 4.42 36.80 -24.00
N CYS A 23 3.91 37.76 -23.19
CA CYS A 23 3.83 37.61 -21.74
C CYS A 23 2.96 36.36 -21.41
N ALA A 24 3.54 35.18 -21.54
CA ALA A 24 2.92 33.95 -21.06
C ALA A 24 2.66 34.16 -19.56
N ARG A 25 1.41 34.11 -19.18
CA ARG A 25 0.98 34.26 -17.76
C ARG A 25 0.96 32.90 -17.09
N PRO A 26 1.30 32.84 -15.79
CA PRO A 26 1.17 31.61 -15.04
C PRO A 26 -0.24 30.98 -15.21
N PRO A 27 -0.34 29.68 -15.46
CA PRO A 27 -1.61 28.98 -15.77
C PRO A 27 -2.44 28.74 -14.50
N LYS A 28 -2.92 29.83 -13.88
CA LYS A 28 -3.65 29.78 -12.60
C LYS A 28 -4.97 29.02 -12.68
N ALA A 29 -5.69 29.14 -13.78
CA ALA A 29 -6.97 28.46 -13.96
C ALA A 29 -6.80 26.95 -14.11
N GLU A 30 -5.83 26.51 -14.91
CA GLU A 30 -5.49 25.13 -15.14
C GLU A 30 -4.95 24.46 -13.86
N LYS A 31 -4.08 25.17 -13.12
CA LYS A 31 -3.60 24.75 -11.80
C LYS A 31 -4.75 24.57 -10.82
N ALA A 32 -5.68 25.53 -10.76
CA ALA A 32 -6.84 25.42 -9.86
C ALA A 32 -7.74 24.25 -10.22
N ALA A 33 -7.98 24.03 -11.54
CA ALA A 33 -8.78 22.90 -12.02
C ALA A 33 -8.12 21.55 -11.71
N ALA A 34 -6.80 21.42 -11.92
CA ALA A 34 -6.05 20.21 -11.58
C ALA A 34 -6.04 19.95 -10.06
N LYS A 35 -5.91 21.02 -9.25
CA LYS A 35 -6.01 20.90 -7.80
C LYS A 35 -7.38 20.41 -7.35
N THR A 36 -8.45 20.94 -7.92
CA THR A 36 -9.83 20.48 -7.62
C THR A 36 -10.00 19.01 -7.96
N ALA A 37 -9.46 18.54 -9.10
CA ALA A 37 -9.51 17.14 -9.48
C ALA A 37 -8.68 16.25 -8.53
N MET A 38 -7.52 16.72 -8.08
CA MET A 38 -6.69 16.04 -7.08
C MET A 38 -7.43 15.89 -5.74
N ASP A 39 -8.05 16.98 -5.26
CA ASP A 39 -8.80 16.97 -4.00
C ASP A 39 -10.03 16.05 -4.08
N ALA A 40 -10.69 16.01 -5.23
CA ALA A 40 -11.81 15.09 -5.50
C ALA A 40 -11.35 13.62 -5.53
N ALA A 41 -10.22 13.33 -6.20
CA ALA A 41 -9.64 11.98 -6.23
C ALA A 41 -9.24 11.49 -4.83
N LEU A 42 -8.62 12.35 -4.02
CA LEU A 42 -8.30 12.05 -2.63
C LEU A 42 -9.57 11.78 -1.80
N SER A 43 -10.59 12.62 -1.95
CA SER A 43 -11.86 12.46 -1.23
C SER A 43 -12.58 11.16 -1.62
N ALA A 44 -12.40 10.70 -2.86
CA ALA A 44 -12.89 9.41 -3.33
C ALA A 44 -12.07 8.22 -2.81
N GLY A 45 -10.85 8.45 -2.28
CA GLY A 45 -9.94 7.41 -1.81
C GLY A 45 -9.05 6.83 -2.92
N ALA A 46 -8.74 7.62 -3.96
CA ALA A 46 -7.90 7.17 -5.07
C ALA A 46 -6.48 6.81 -4.62
N ASP A 47 -5.97 7.46 -3.59
CA ASP A 47 -4.68 7.15 -2.96
C ASP A 47 -4.60 5.73 -2.38
N LYS A 48 -5.73 5.14 -2.01
CA LYS A 48 -5.84 3.77 -1.49
C LYS A 48 -6.22 2.76 -2.56
N TYR A 49 -7.25 3.08 -3.35
CA TYR A 49 -7.92 2.12 -4.22
C TYR A 49 -7.52 2.23 -5.70
N ALA A 50 -6.90 3.34 -6.10
CA ALA A 50 -6.33 3.58 -7.43
C ALA A 50 -4.91 4.15 -7.33
N ALA A 51 -4.10 3.65 -6.39
CA ALA A 51 -2.84 4.22 -5.97
C ALA A 51 -1.85 4.46 -7.12
N ALA A 52 -1.75 3.54 -8.08
CA ALA A 52 -0.86 3.68 -9.22
C ALA A 52 -1.27 4.84 -10.15
N ASP A 53 -2.56 4.94 -10.49
CA ASP A 53 -3.08 6.03 -11.31
C ASP A 53 -2.96 7.37 -10.57
N PHE A 54 -3.22 7.39 -9.26
CA PHE A 54 -3.08 8.58 -8.44
C PHE A 54 -1.61 9.05 -8.33
N ALA A 55 -0.67 8.12 -8.18
CA ALA A 55 0.77 8.43 -8.16
C ALA A 55 1.23 9.03 -9.51
N ALA A 56 0.82 8.43 -10.63
CA ALA A 56 1.12 8.97 -11.96
C ALA A 56 0.54 10.39 -12.17
N ALA A 57 -0.68 10.65 -11.65
CA ALA A 57 -1.27 11.99 -11.68
C ALA A 57 -0.48 12.99 -10.83
N ARG A 58 0.05 12.56 -9.70
CA ARG A 58 0.94 13.36 -8.84
C ARG A 58 2.23 13.74 -9.54
N GLU A 59 2.85 12.82 -10.26
CA GLU A 59 4.07 13.10 -11.04
C GLU A 59 3.82 14.18 -12.09
N LEU A 60 2.68 14.16 -12.80
CA LEU A 60 2.29 15.20 -13.74
C LEU A 60 2.07 16.55 -13.05
N TRP A 61 1.45 16.55 -11.88
CA TRP A 61 1.29 17.77 -11.08
C TRP A 61 2.65 18.35 -10.69
N ASP A 62 3.56 17.55 -10.17
CA ASP A 62 4.88 17.99 -9.73
C ASP A 62 5.72 18.49 -10.90
N ALA A 63 5.63 17.84 -12.07
CA ALA A 63 6.25 18.31 -13.32
C ALA A 63 5.68 19.68 -13.74
N SER A 64 4.37 19.89 -13.60
CA SER A 64 3.74 21.19 -13.91
C SER A 64 4.28 22.31 -13.01
N GLU A 65 4.44 22.05 -11.71
CA GLU A 65 5.00 23.00 -10.75
C GLU A 65 6.46 23.33 -11.10
N ALA A 66 7.26 22.34 -11.50
CA ALA A 66 8.63 22.56 -11.94
C ALA A 66 8.69 23.48 -13.17
N GLN A 67 7.82 23.26 -14.17
CA GLN A 67 7.75 24.11 -15.36
C GLN A 67 7.30 25.53 -15.05
N VAL A 68 6.39 25.72 -14.09
CA VAL A 68 6.02 27.08 -13.61
C VAL A 68 7.22 27.78 -13.00
N ASN A 69 8.03 27.09 -12.19
CA ASN A 69 9.23 27.66 -11.57
C ASN A 69 10.28 28.06 -12.63
N GLU A 70 10.36 27.31 -13.73
CA GLU A 70 11.21 27.63 -14.89
C GLU A 70 10.59 28.67 -15.82
N LYS A 71 9.40 29.20 -15.50
CA LYS A 71 8.64 30.16 -16.32
C LYS A 71 8.22 29.63 -17.70
N LYS A 72 8.19 28.32 -17.87
CA LYS A 72 7.69 27.58 -19.04
C LYS A 72 6.17 27.42 -18.95
N TYR A 73 5.45 28.56 -19.06
CA TYR A 73 4.03 28.61 -18.73
C TYR A 73 3.12 27.84 -19.71
N ASP A 74 3.49 27.76 -20.99
CA ASP A 74 2.72 27.03 -21.99
C ASP A 74 2.84 25.51 -21.80
N GLU A 75 4.03 25.04 -21.46
CA GLU A 75 4.29 23.63 -21.09
C GLU A 75 3.58 23.28 -19.76
N ALA A 76 3.72 24.15 -18.77
CA ALA A 76 3.05 23.98 -17.49
C ALA A 76 1.51 23.89 -17.64
N LYS A 77 0.93 24.73 -18.52
CA LYS A 77 -0.50 24.70 -18.84
C LYS A 77 -0.93 23.34 -19.37
N LYS A 78 -0.21 22.79 -20.35
CA LYS A 78 -0.51 21.47 -20.93
C LYS A 78 -0.42 20.37 -19.87
N CYS A 79 0.66 20.41 -19.08
CA CYS A 79 0.91 19.43 -18.03
C CYS A 79 -0.15 19.46 -16.92
N TYR A 80 -0.66 20.64 -16.51
CA TYR A 80 -1.80 20.73 -15.58
C TYR A 80 -3.10 20.16 -16.17
N ILE A 81 -3.36 20.34 -17.46
CA ILE A 81 -4.52 19.74 -18.13
C ILE A 81 -4.40 18.22 -18.11
N GLU A 82 -3.21 17.68 -18.38
CA GLU A 82 -2.92 16.24 -18.30
C GLU A 82 -3.03 15.71 -16.87
N ALA A 83 -2.47 16.43 -15.88
CA ALA A 83 -2.58 16.10 -14.48
C ALA A 83 -4.05 16.03 -14.01
N ARG A 84 -4.87 17.03 -14.43
CA ARG A 84 -6.29 17.03 -14.16
C ARG A 84 -6.96 15.77 -14.69
N ALA A 85 -6.76 15.45 -15.97
CA ALA A 85 -7.36 14.26 -16.59
C ALA A 85 -6.89 12.96 -15.91
N ALA A 86 -5.63 12.90 -15.48
CA ALA A 86 -5.09 11.75 -14.75
C ALA A 86 -5.71 11.59 -13.35
N PHE A 87 -5.95 12.70 -12.61
CA PHE A 87 -6.68 12.65 -11.33
C PHE A 87 -8.14 12.24 -11.51
N GLU A 88 -8.83 12.75 -12.54
CA GLU A 88 -10.20 12.34 -12.89
C GLU A 88 -10.25 10.82 -13.22
N LYS A 89 -9.26 10.30 -13.95
CA LYS A 89 -9.11 8.87 -14.22
C LYS A 89 -8.91 8.07 -12.92
N ALA A 90 -8.00 8.52 -12.05
CA ALA A 90 -7.75 7.87 -10.76
C ALA A 90 -9.03 7.80 -9.90
N ALA A 91 -9.79 8.90 -9.83
CA ALA A 91 -11.08 8.93 -9.14
C ALA A 91 -12.08 7.93 -9.73
N GLY A 92 -12.15 7.82 -11.06
CA GLY A 92 -13.01 6.85 -11.75
C GLY A 92 -12.59 5.39 -11.51
N GLY A 93 -11.33 5.13 -11.21
CA GLY A 93 -10.80 3.79 -10.92
C GLY A 93 -11.09 3.27 -9.50
N VAL A 94 -11.55 4.13 -8.58
CA VAL A 94 -11.70 3.82 -7.15
C VAL A 94 -12.64 2.63 -6.89
N GLU A 95 -13.80 2.60 -7.52
CA GLU A 95 -14.77 1.51 -7.32
C GLU A 95 -14.22 0.15 -7.74
N ALA A 96 -13.56 0.10 -8.89
CA ALA A 96 -12.90 -1.12 -9.37
C ALA A 96 -11.78 -1.57 -8.42
N GLY A 97 -10.95 -0.62 -7.99
CA GLY A 97 -9.88 -0.86 -7.04
C GLY A 97 -10.40 -1.32 -5.67
N LYS A 98 -11.47 -0.71 -5.16
CA LYS A 98 -12.11 -1.12 -3.92
C LYS A 98 -12.65 -2.55 -4.01
N LYS A 99 -13.30 -2.91 -5.12
CA LYS A 99 -13.79 -4.28 -5.36
C LYS A 99 -12.63 -5.29 -5.41
N ALA A 100 -11.54 -4.97 -6.10
CA ALA A 100 -10.36 -5.82 -6.14
C ALA A 100 -9.74 -5.99 -4.74
N MET A 101 -9.60 -4.91 -3.98
CA MET A 101 -9.08 -4.94 -2.61
C MET A 101 -9.99 -5.74 -1.67
N THR A 102 -11.32 -5.68 -1.85
CA THR A 102 -12.27 -6.50 -1.10
C THR A 102 -12.01 -7.98 -1.34
N ALA A 103 -11.88 -8.40 -2.60
CA ALA A 103 -11.58 -9.79 -2.93
C ALA A 103 -10.22 -10.25 -2.38
N GLU A 104 -9.21 -9.38 -2.39
CA GLU A 104 -7.91 -9.67 -1.77
C GLU A 104 -8.00 -9.82 -0.25
N ALA A 105 -8.77 -8.95 0.43
CA ALA A 105 -9.00 -9.01 1.87
C ALA A 105 -9.74 -10.29 2.25
N GLU A 106 -10.81 -10.65 1.52
CA GLU A 106 -11.55 -11.90 1.70
C GLU A 106 -10.63 -13.12 1.55
N ALA A 107 -9.83 -13.14 0.48
CA ALA A 107 -8.87 -14.23 0.26
C ALA A 107 -7.80 -14.31 1.35
N ALA A 108 -7.32 -13.17 1.85
CA ALA A 108 -6.35 -13.14 2.94
C ALA A 108 -6.94 -13.69 4.25
N VAL A 109 -8.17 -13.30 4.58
CA VAL A 109 -8.89 -13.77 5.77
C VAL A 109 -9.18 -15.28 5.65
N ALA A 110 -9.65 -15.75 4.49
CA ALA A 110 -9.93 -17.17 4.26
C ALA A 110 -8.66 -18.04 4.46
N ARG A 111 -7.51 -17.59 3.98
CA ARG A 111 -6.23 -18.27 4.21
C ARG A 111 -5.84 -18.32 5.69
N LEU A 112 -6.11 -17.25 6.44
CA LEU A 112 -5.88 -17.25 7.89
C LEU A 112 -6.83 -18.21 8.61
N GLU A 113 -8.09 -18.29 8.23
CA GLU A 113 -9.06 -19.24 8.78
C GLU A 113 -8.64 -20.69 8.52
N GLU A 114 -8.24 -20.99 7.31
CA GLU A 114 -7.74 -22.33 6.95
C GLU A 114 -6.46 -22.68 7.76
N GLY A 115 -5.50 -21.77 7.81
CA GLY A 115 -4.28 -21.92 8.60
C GLY A 115 -4.57 -22.11 10.08
N TRP A 116 -5.53 -21.37 10.63
CA TRP A 116 -5.98 -21.48 12.01
C TRP A 116 -6.60 -22.83 12.31
N MET A 117 -7.50 -23.32 11.45
CA MET A 117 -8.10 -24.66 11.61
C MET A 117 -7.04 -25.77 11.62
N LYS A 118 -6.06 -25.69 10.72
CA LYS A 118 -4.92 -26.62 10.69
C LYS A 118 -4.13 -26.55 11.99
N LEU A 119 -3.79 -25.34 12.43
CA LEU A 119 -3.02 -25.12 13.67
C LEU A 119 -3.75 -25.65 14.90
N GLN A 120 -5.05 -25.39 15.03
CA GLN A 120 -5.88 -25.95 16.12
C GLN A 120 -5.90 -27.46 16.11
N SER A 121 -5.97 -28.08 14.92
CA SER A 121 -5.99 -29.56 14.83
C SER A 121 -4.68 -30.19 15.34
N VAL A 122 -3.55 -29.53 15.03
CA VAL A 122 -2.23 -29.94 15.51
C VAL A 122 -2.10 -29.67 17.01
N ALA A 123 -2.52 -28.51 17.50
CA ALA A 123 -2.51 -28.14 18.91
C ALA A 123 -3.21 -29.20 19.80
N LYS A 124 -4.39 -29.68 19.38
CA LYS A 124 -5.11 -30.76 20.08
C LYS A 124 -4.30 -32.04 20.16
N LYS A 125 -3.57 -32.41 19.10
CA LYS A 125 -2.76 -33.65 19.07
C LYS A 125 -1.54 -33.58 20.00
N ILE A 126 -0.97 -32.38 20.16
CA ILE A 126 0.24 -32.14 20.93
C ILE A 126 -0.03 -31.52 22.31
N GLU A 127 -1.28 -31.39 22.72
CA GLU A 127 -1.68 -30.72 23.97
C GLU A 127 -0.87 -31.20 25.20
N LYS A 128 -0.61 -32.51 25.30
CA LYS A 128 0.19 -33.10 26.41
C LYS A 128 1.69 -32.77 26.33
N LYS A 129 2.18 -32.29 25.17
CA LYS A 129 3.58 -31.92 24.94
C LYS A 129 3.79 -30.40 25.07
N LEU A 130 2.73 -29.59 25.12
CA LEU A 130 2.77 -28.14 25.24
C LEU A 130 3.20 -27.72 26.64
N GLU A 131 4.47 -27.33 26.79
CA GLU A 131 5.04 -26.86 28.07
C GLU A 131 4.47 -25.49 28.50
N LYS A 132 4.05 -24.63 27.53
CA LYS A 132 3.53 -23.28 27.73
C LYS A 132 2.08 -23.16 27.26
N LYS A 133 1.21 -24.00 27.72
CA LYS A 133 -0.20 -24.04 27.31
C LYS A 133 -0.91 -22.70 27.52
N ASN A 134 -0.69 -22.04 28.66
CA ASN A 134 -1.32 -20.74 28.95
C ASN A 134 -0.92 -19.64 27.96
N LEU A 135 0.32 -19.62 27.50
CA LEU A 135 0.77 -18.65 26.51
C LEU A 135 0.09 -18.88 25.16
N TRP A 136 0.01 -20.12 24.72
CA TRP A 136 -0.74 -20.50 23.53
C TRP A 136 -2.20 -20.04 23.59
N GLU A 137 -2.90 -20.27 24.74
CA GLU A 137 -4.30 -19.91 24.90
C GLU A 137 -4.53 -18.38 24.80
N ILE A 138 -3.63 -17.58 25.40
CA ILE A 138 -3.67 -16.11 25.33
C ILE A 138 -3.44 -15.63 23.89
N ASP A 139 -2.41 -16.13 23.25
CA ASP A 139 -2.05 -15.72 21.89
C ASP A 139 -3.10 -16.18 20.86
N ALA A 140 -3.66 -17.37 21.06
CA ALA A 140 -4.76 -17.91 20.26
C ALA A 140 -6.01 -17.03 20.35
N LYS A 141 -6.35 -16.55 21.55
CA LYS A 141 -7.47 -15.63 21.76
C LYS A 141 -7.23 -14.32 21.02
N THR A 142 -6.04 -13.73 21.16
CA THR A 142 -5.64 -12.50 20.47
C THR A 142 -5.71 -12.66 18.95
N PHE A 143 -5.27 -13.81 18.43
CA PHE A 143 -5.38 -14.11 16.99
C PHE A 143 -6.83 -14.16 16.52
N VAL A 144 -7.71 -14.86 17.25
CA VAL A 144 -9.15 -14.98 16.89
C VAL A 144 -9.84 -13.61 16.93
N GLU A 145 -9.55 -12.79 17.93
CA GLU A 145 -10.07 -11.42 18.02
C GLU A 145 -9.58 -10.56 16.86
N GLY A 146 -8.29 -10.66 16.50
CA GLY A 146 -7.71 -9.98 15.36
C GLY A 146 -8.31 -10.43 14.03
N LEU A 147 -8.56 -11.74 13.86
CA LEU A 147 -9.18 -12.30 12.67
C LEU A 147 -10.62 -11.84 12.52
N LYS A 148 -11.39 -11.82 13.63
CA LYS A 148 -12.74 -11.26 13.64
C LYS A 148 -12.73 -9.77 13.24
N ALA A 149 -11.85 -8.99 13.84
CA ALA A 149 -11.73 -7.56 13.49
C ALA A 149 -11.40 -7.36 12.01
N ALA A 150 -10.50 -8.16 11.43
CA ALA A 150 -10.21 -8.10 9.99
C ALA A 150 -11.45 -8.41 9.14
N LYS A 151 -12.26 -9.42 9.52
CA LYS A 151 -13.51 -9.76 8.83
C LYS A 151 -14.53 -8.62 8.86
N ASP A 152 -14.74 -8.05 10.04
CA ASP A 152 -15.72 -6.99 10.26
C ASP A 152 -15.38 -5.72 9.45
N MET A 153 -14.09 -5.52 9.12
CA MET A 153 -13.62 -4.37 8.34
C MET A 153 -13.75 -4.54 6.81
N ILE A 154 -13.91 -5.76 6.27
CA ILE A 154 -13.82 -6.04 4.83
C ILE A 154 -14.76 -5.14 4.01
N THR A 155 -15.99 -4.97 4.44
CA THR A 155 -17.01 -4.21 3.70
C THR A 155 -16.77 -2.70 3.77
N ALA A 156 -16.37 -2.20 4.93
CA ALA A 156 -16.22 -0.77 5.18
C ALA A 156 -14.87 -0.22 4.69
N ASP A 157 -13.78 -0.92 5.02
CA ASP A 157 -12.40 -0.54 4.65
C ASP A 157 -11.58 -1.80 4.31
N PRO A 158 -11.70 -2.32 3.09
CA PRO A 158 -10.99 -3.54 2.68
C PRO A 158 -9.48 -3.40 2.71
N ALA A 159 -8.93 -2.19 2.54
CA ALA A 159 -7.50 -1.97 2.63
C ALA A 159 -7.00 -2.19 4.06
N SER A 160 -7.68 -1.63 5.06
CA SER A 160 -7.36 -1.86 6.47
C SER A 160 -7.63 -3.31 6.90
N ALA A 161 -8.67 -3.95 6.37
CA ALA A 161 -8.95 -5.36 6.60
C ALA A 161 -7.80 -6.25 6.14
N LYS A 162 -7.30 -6.02 4.91
CA LYS A 162 -6.14 -6.73 4.36
C LYS A 162 -4.88 -6.49 5.18
N ALA A 163 -4.59 -5.23 5.52
CA ALA A 163 -3.43 -4.89 6.35
C ALA A 163 -3.51 -5.60 7.72
N LYS A 164 -4.69 -5.62 8.36
CA LYS A 164 -4.92 -6.34 9.60
C LYS A 164 -4.69 -7.85 9.44
N ALA A 165 -5.21 -8.45 8.37
CA ALA A 165 -4.96 -9.85 8.07
C ALA A 165 -3.46 -10.16 7.88
N ASP A 166 -2.73 -9.26 7.21
CA ASP A 166 -1.29 -9.42 7.00
C ASP A 166 -0.50 -9.42 8.33
N THR A 167 -0.94 -8.64 9.33
CA THR A 167 -0.31 -8.64 10.68
C THR A 167 -0.51 -9.95 11.45
N LEU A 168 -1.48 -10.77 11.09
CA LEU A 168 -1.77 -12.04 11.75
C LEU A 168 -0.99 -13.23 11.17
N LYS A 169 -0.46 -13.11 9.95
CA LYS A 169 0.31 -14.20 9.30
C LYS A 169 1.48 -14.72 10.11
N PRO A 170 2.34 -13.87 10.73
CA PRO A 170 3.48 -14.34 11.51
C PRO A 170 3.09 -15.28 12.66
N PHE A 171 1.91 -15.08 13.25
CA PHE A 171 1.39 -15.97 14.29
C PHE A 171 1.26 -17.41 13.78
N LEU A 172 0.59 -17.61 12.63
CA LEU A 172 0.41 -18.94 12.06
C LEU A 172 1.73 -19.60 11.70
N TYR A 173 2.68 -18.86 11.16
CA TYR A 173 4.00 -19.39 10.80
C TYR A 173 4.81 -19.80 12.03
N SER A 174 4.86 -18.95 13.07
CA SER A 174 5.64 -19.20 14.27
C SER A 174 5.12 -20.40 15.05
N TYR A 175 3.81 -20.44 15.30
CA TYR A 175 3.21 -21.59 15.99
C TYR A 175 3.19 -22.83 15.13
N GLY A 176 3.00 -22.73 13.81
CA GLY A 176 3.08 -23.86 12.88
C GLY A 176 4.42 -24.58 12.97
N ALA A 177 5.51 -23.83 12.87
CA ALA A 177 6.86 -24.39 12.99
C ALA A 177 7.12 -25.08 14.34
N VAL A 178 6.71 -24.45 15.45
CA VAL A 178 6.85 -25.03 16.80
C VAL A 178 6.02 -26.31 16.94
N PHE A 179 4.80 -26.30 16.46
CA PHE A 179 3.89 -27.45 16.59
C PHE A 179 4.32 -28.63 15.72
N GLU A 180 4.85 -28.39 14.52
CA GLU A 180 5.43 -29.44 13.68
C GLU A 180 6.64 -30.10 14.36
N GLN A 181 7.53 -29.31 14.97
CA GLN A 181 8.65 -29.83 15.74
C GLN A 181 8.20 -30.69 16.94
N LEU A 182 7.21 -30.22 17.69
CA LEU A 182 6.66 -30.94 18.83
C LEU A 182 5.91 -32.23 18.41
N ALA A 183 5.24 -32.20 17.25
CA ALA A 183 4.56 -33.36 16.71
C ALA A 183 5.57 -34.43 16.26
N ALA A 184 6.68 -34.02 15.62
CA ALA A 184 7.73 -34.93 15.19
C ALA A 184 8.60 -35.51 16.34
N ALA A 185 8.66 -34.80 17.48
CA ALA A 185 9.47 -35.24 18.61
C ALA A 185 8.93 -36.56 19.21
N PRO A 186 9.78 -37.60 19.45
CA PRO A 186 9.38 -38.84 20.10
C PRO A 186 8.82 -38.53 21.49
N ALA A 187 7.82 -39.32 21.92
CA ALA A 187 7.28 -39.20 23.27
C ALA A 187 8.39 -39.42 24.31
N LYS A 188 8.59 -38.45 25.21
CA LYS A 188 9.55 -38.63 26.33
C LYS A 188 9.19 -39.94 27.02
N THR A 189 9.98 -41.00 26.85
CA THR A 189 9.87 -42.25 27.64
C THR A 189 10.07 -41.84 29.08
N LYS A 190 9.06 -42.12 29.92
CA LYS A 190 9.19 -42.01 31.38
C LYS A 190 10.41 -42.82 31.78
N GLY A 191 11.47 -42.09 32.26
CA GLY A 191 12.68 -42.73 32.70
C GLY A 191 12.34 -43.87 33.69
N THR A 192 12.68 -45.08 33.31
CA THR A 192 12.69 -46.24 34.21
C THR A 192 13.64 -45.89 35.36
N LYS A 193 13.08 -45.66 36.54
CA LYS A 193 13.83 -45.65 37.80
C LYS A 193 14.55 -46.99 37.86
N LYS A 194 15.85 -46.98 37.55
CA LYS A 194 16.73 -48.09 37.82
C LYS A 194 16.83 -48.23 39.32
N LYS A 195 16.12 -49.22 39.88
CA LYS A 195 16.17 -49.63 41.29
C LYS A 195 17.61 -50.04 41.56
N ALA A 196 18.34 -49.21 42.31
CA ALA A 196 19.63 -49.59 42.81
C ALA A 196 19.47 -50.80 43.72
N ARG A 197 20.04 -51.93 43.31
CA ARG A 197 20.12 -53.17 44.09
C ARG A 197 21.31 -52.98 45.00
N THR A 198 21.04 -52.69 46.27
CA THR A 198 22.02 -52.83 47.35
C THR A 198 22.42 -54.30 47.42
N VAL A 199 23.70 -54.58 47.20
CA VAL A 199 24.35 -55.84 47.59
C VAL A 199 24.98 -55.57 48.92
N GLU A 200 24.42 -56.16 50.02
CA GLU A 200 25.12 -56.35 51.24
C GLU A 200 25.97 -57.63 51.09
N ASP A 201 27.25 -57.53 51.40
CA ASP A 201 28.10 -58.54 52.11
C ASP A 201 29.28 -57.82 52.74
#